data_982d24f52f335e4cc968878507c22fae
#
_entry.id   982d24f52f335e4cc968878507c22fae
#
_cell.length_a   1.000
_cell.length_b   1.000
_cell.length_c   1.000
_cell.angle_alpha   90.00
_cell.angle_beta   90.00
_cell.angle_gamma   90.00
#
_symmetry.space_group_name_H-M   'P 1'
#
loop_
_entity.id
_entity.type
_entity.pdbx_description
1 polymer ?
#
loop_
_entity_poly.entity_id
_entity_poly.type
_entity_poly.pdbx_seq_one_letter_code
_entity_poly.pdbx_strand_id
1 'polypeptide(L)'
;TKNLPHLVVSGPPGTGKSVSIETTLRELYGDSWQDNVTIFRTSDLMERGKSSLESDERFLHLYRSDESFLSNFKHIISSYASIRPINAEFKVMLFEDAQALSHDIQHALRRTMERYSGTCRFVFCTTQASSLIPPIKSRCLPLFFTPLSREIIRNCLNRIQEDIQTEKPVPEDEIGLIVAASAGDLRKAIMYLQVRIETNTPFNPDTLSRTDTQEEVCIALHAMKAKDVANAQKRLQDLMITQGLSGREIITTLLQVTEREYNDPAIVTRLAD
;
A
#
# COMPACT_ATOMS: atom_id res chain seq x y z
N THR A 1 -7.21 -14.30 28.27
CA THR A 1 -7.47 -12.83 28.24
C THR A 1 -7.23 -12.31 26.84
N LYS A 2 -8.30 -11.85 26.17
CA LYS A 2 -8.23 -11.23 24.84
C LYS A 2 -7.64 -9.82 24.98
N ASN A 3 -6.33 -9.70 25.19
CA ASN A 3 -5.67 -8.40 25.30
C ASN A 3 -4.82 -8.14 24.04
N LEU A 4 -5.22 -7.14 23.25
CA LEU A 4 -4.50 -6.69 22.07
C LEU A 4 -3.76 -5.38 22.43
N PRO A 5 -2.42 -5.26 22.23
CA PRO A 5 -1.73 -4.00 22.36
C PRO A 5 -2.01 -3.10 21.15
N HIS A 6 -1.56 -1.85 21.19
CA HIS A 6 -1.43 -1.05 19.97
C HIS A 6 -0.42 -1.72 19.04
N LEU A 7 -0.64 -1.72 17.73
CA LEU A 7 0.20 -2.40 16.76
C LEU A 7 0.72 -1.44 15.68
N VAL A 8 1.95 -1.67 15.27
CA VAL A 8 2.50 -1.16 13.99
C VAL A 8 2.83 -2.36 13.13
N VAL A 9 2.11 -2.53 12.05
CA VAL A 9 2.27 -3.61 11.08
C VAL A 9 2.98 -3.04 9.86
N SER A 10 4.21 -3.46 9.62
CA SER A 10 5.04 -2.92 8.54
C SER A 10 5.58 -4.01 7.62
N GLY A 11 5.80 -3.65 6.37
CA GLY A 11 6.38 -4.55 5.37
C GLY A 11 5.99 -4.17 3.95
N PRO A 12 6.59 -4.80 2.93
CA PRO A 12 6.33 -4.50 1.52
C PRO A 12 4.86 -4.63 1.14
N PRO A 13 4.42 -3.98 0.04
CA PRO A 13 3.07 -4.16 -0.48
C PRO A 13 2.81 -5.63 -0.86
N GLY A 14 1.52 -6.03 -0.89
CA GLY A 14 1.09 -7.36 -1.31
C GLY A 14 1.49 -8.54 -0.41
N THR A 15 2.02 -8.29 0.79
CA THR A 15 2.42 -9.34 1.76
C THR A 15 1.29 -9.78 2.71
N GLY A 16 0.07 -9.28 2.53
CA GLY A 16 -1.09 -9.68 3.30
C GLY A 16 -1.31 -8.94 4.63
N LYS A 17 -0.63 -7.81 4.90
CA LYS A 17 -0.75 -7.04 6.15
C LYS A 17 -2.19 -6.74 6.55
N SER A 18 -2.92 -6.01 5.72
CA SER A 18 -4.31 -5.61 6.01
C SER A 18 -5.22 -6.82 6.17
N VAL A 19 -5.13 -7.78 5.26
CA VAL A 19 -5.95 -9.01 5.30
C VAL A 19 -5.72 -9.80 6.58
N SER A 20 -4.46 -9.98 7.00
CA SER A 20 -4.14 -10.71 8.25
C SER A 20 -4.71 -10.01 9.48
N ILE A 21 -4.60 -8.68 9.55
CA ILE A 21 -5.16 -7.90 10.65
C ILE A 21 -6.68 -7.96 10.65
N GLU A 22 -7.32 -7.75 9.50
CA GLU A 22 -8.78 -7.85 9.41
C GLU A 22 -9.30 -9.23 9.78
N THR A 23 -8.67 -10.31 9.30
CA THR A 23 -9.04 -11.68 9.66
C THR A 23 -8.90 -11.90 11.16
N THR A 24 -7.79 -11.47 11.77
CA THR A 24 -7.59 -11.56 13.22
C THR A 24 -8.65 -10.79 14.01
N LEU A 25 -9.04 -9.59 13.54
CA LEU A 25 -10.07 -8.79 14.18
C LEU A 25 -11.47 -9.41 14.01
N ARG A 26 -11.76 -10.03 12.88
CA ARG A 26 -13.00 -10.79 12.65
C ARG A 26 -13.09 -12.00 13.58
N GLU A 27 -11.99 -12.73 13.76
CA GLU A 27 -11.94 -13.84 14.72
C GLU A 27 -12.07 -13.37 16.18
N LEU A 28 -11.50 -12.19 16.49
CA LEU A 28 -11.55 -11.62 17.84
C LEU A 28 -12.97 -11.21 18.24
N TYR A 29 -13.72 -10.57 17.34
CA TYR A 29 -15.03 -9.97 17.62
C TYR A 29 -16.21 -10.78 17.10
N GLY A 30 -16.00 -11.76 16.20
CA GLY A 30 -17.07 -12.53 15.58
C GLY A 30 -18.09 -11.61 14.88
N ASP A 31 -19.38 -11.85 15.13
CA ASP A 31 -20.49 -11.09 14.51
C ASP A 31 -20.50 -9.59 14.86
N SER A 32 -19.90 -9.21 15.99
CA SER A 32 -19.81 -7.80 16.44
C SER A 32 -18.60 -7.03 15.90
N TRP A 33 -17.91 -7.57 14.90
CA TRP A 33 -16.70 -6.97 14.37
C TRP A 33 -16.91 -5.56 13.80
N GLN A 34 -18.02 -5.34 13.05
CA GLN A 34 -18.33 -4.06 12.43
C GLN A 34 -18.61 -2.94 13.45
N ASP A 35 -19.15 -3.29 14.61
CA ASP A 35 -19.43 -2.33 15.68
C ASP A 35 -18.18 -1.92 16.45
N ASN A 36 -17.15 -2.79 16.45
CA ASN A 36 -15.96 -2.63 17.28
C ASN A 36 -14.71 -2.25 16.49
N VAL A 37 -14.72 -2.34 15.16
CA VAL A 37 -13.57 -2.03 14.30
C VAL A 37 -13.91 -0.92 13.34
N THR A 38 -13.10 0.15 13.37
CA THR A 38 -13.19 1.24 12.41
C THR A 38 -11.93 1.29 11.58
N ILE A 39 -12.09 1.20 10.26
CA ILE A 39 -10.98 1.25 9.30
C ILE A 39 -10.93 2.64 8.69
N PHE A 40 -9.75 3.25 8.74
CA PHE A 40 -9.42 4.52 8.08
C PHE A 40 -8.42 4.23 6.95
N ARG A 41 -8.83 4.46 5.70
CA ARG A 41 -7.93 4.50 4.55
C ARG A 41 -7.27 5.86 4.52
N THR A 42 -6.05 5.94 5.06
CA THR A 42 -5.41 7.23 5.33
C THR A 42 -4.99 7.96 4.07
N SER A 43 -4.69 7.25 2.97
CA SER A 43 -4.43 7.87 1.67
C SER A 43 -5.65 8.66 1.19
N ASP A 44 -6.82 8.02 1.13
CA ASP A 44 -8.07 8.66 0.71
C ASP A 44 -8.44 9.83 1.64
N LEU A 45 -8.22 9.64 2.94
CA LEU A 45 -8.51 10.66 3.96
C LEU A 45 -7.64 11.90 3.77
N MET A 46 -6.36 11.73 3.43
CA MET A 46 -5.43 12.84 3.22
C MET A 46 -5.65 13.55 1.88
N GLU A 47 -5.99 12.81 0.83
CA GLU A 47 -6.25 13.37 -0.50
C GLU A 47 -7.55 14.18 -0.53
N ARG A 48 -8.62 13.62 0.01
CA ARG A 48 -9.96 14.26 0.01
C ARG A 48 -10.15 15.27 1.13
N GLY A 49 -9.35 15.18 2.19
CA GLY A 49 -9.42 16.10 3.31
C GLY A 49 -10.81 16.17 3.96
N LYS A 50 -11.38 17.38 4.05
CA LYS A 50 -12.70 17.60 4.68
C LYS A 50 -13.82 16.77 4.05
N SER A 51 -13.84 16.65 2.72
CA SER A 51 -14.90 15.94 2.01
C SER A 51 -14.95 14.44 2.34
N SER A 52 -13.82 13.85 2.72
CA SER A 52 -13.78 12.44 3.16
C SER A 52 -14.49 12.24 4.51
N LEU A 53 -14.34 13.17 5.44
CA LEU A 53 -15.01 13.12 6.75
C LEU A 53 -16.50 13.47 6.65
N GLU A 54 -16.85 14.40 5.76
CA GLU A 54 -18.22 14.84 5.53
C GLU A 54 -19.08 13.77 4.83
N SER A 55 -18.48 12.98 3.95
CA SER A 55 -19.16 11.91 3.23
C SER A 55 -19.29 10.60 4.03
N ASP A 56 -18.60 10.45 5.16
CA ASP A 56 -18.63 9.23 5.96
C ASP A 56 -19.80 9.26 6.96
N GLU A 57 -20.84 8.49 6.67
CA GLU A 57 -22.05 8.41 7.50
C GLU A 57 -21.79 8.09 8.97
N ARG A 58 -20.70 7.36 9.26
CA ARG A 58 -20.31 6.99 10.64
C ARG A 58 -19.91 8.19 11.48
N PHE A 59 -19.41 9.23 10.84
CA PHE A 59 -18.85 10.41 11.51
C PHE A 59 -19.62 11.70 11.23
N LEU A 60 -20.65 11.65 10.38
CA LEU A 60 -21.44 12.81 9.98
C LEU A 60 -21.97 13.60 11.19
N HIS A 61 -22.41 12.91 12.23
CA HIS A 61 -22.95 13.52 13.45
C HIS A 61 -21.88 14.20 14.34
N LEU A 62 -20.59 13.92 14.09
CA LEU A 62 -19.45 14.51 14.79
C LEU A 62 -18.75 15.60 13.96
N TYR A 63 -19.07 15.67 12.66
CA TYR A 63 -18.45 16.62 11.75
C TYR A 63 -18.97 18.04 11.95
N ARG A 64 -18.04 19.01 11.89
CA ARG A 64 -18.34 20.45 12.04
C ARG A 64 -17.79 21.19 10.82
N SER A 65 -18.67 21.78 10.03
CA SER A 65 -18.33 22.43 8.76
C SER A 65 -17.44 23.66 8.89
N ASP A 66 -17.53 24.35 10.04
CA ASP A 66 -16.77 25.56 10.38
C ASP A 66 -15.33 25.29 10.87
N GLU A 67 -15.03 24.05 11.24
CA GLU A 67 -13.72 23.67 11.73
C GLU A 67 -12.75 23.22 10.62
N SER A 68 -11.44 23.27 10.93
CA SER A 68 -10.41 22.74 10.03
C SER A 68 -10.47 21.21 9.95
N PHE A 69 -9.92 20.62 8.87
CA PHE A 69 -9.80 19.16 8.74
C PHE A 69 -9.13 18.52 9.96
N LEU A 70 -8.02 19.09 10.41
CA LEU A 70 -7.28 18.57 11.57
C LEU A 70 -8.09 18.62 12.86
N SER A 71 -8.89 19.68 13.07
CA SER A 71 -9.78 19.81 14.24
C SER A 71 -10.88 18.78 14.22
N ASN A 72 -11.56 18.61 13.07
CA ASN A 72 -12.59 17.59 12.87
C ASN A 72 -12.03 16.19 13.08
N PHE A 73 -10.89 15.88 12.48
CA PHE A 73 -10.24 14.59 12.66
C PHE A 73 -9.94 14.29 14.13
N LYS A 74 -9.33 15.24 14.86
CA LYS A 74 -9.08 15.10 16.30
C LYS A 74 -10.35 14.87 17.10
N HIS A 75 -11.40 15.63 16.79
CA HIS A 75 -12.70 15.50 17.45
C HIS A 75 -13.31 14.12 17.23
N ILE A 76 -13.39 13.68 15.99
CA ILE A 76 -13.96 12.38 15.59
C ILE A 76 -13.18 11.23 16.26
N ILE A 77 -11.85 11.21 16.15
CA ILE A 77 -11.03 10.14 16.73
C ILE A 77 -11.15 10.10 18.25
N SER A 78 -11.11 11.26 18.93
CA SER A 78 -11.24 11.33 20.37
C SER A 78 -12.64 10.90 20.85
N SER A 79 -13.67 11.35 20.18
CA SER A 79 -15.06 10.98 20.48
C SER A 79 -15.27 9.47 20.31
N TYR A 80 -14.83 8.91 19.18
CA TYR A 80 -14.94 7.47 18.94
C TYR A 80 -14.14 6.63 19.94
N ALA A 81 -12.90 7.04 20.27
CA ALA A 81 -12.06 6.33 21.23
C ALA A 81 -12.59 6.38 22.67
N SER A 82 -13.34 7.44 23.03
CA SER A 82 -13.91 7.62 24.37
C SER A 82 -15.11 6.71 24.65
N ILE A 83 -15.85 6.32 23.60
CA ILE A 83 -17.07 5.50 23.74
C ILE A 83 -16.64 4.05 24.02
N ARG A 84 -17.10 3.51 25.15
CA ARG A 84 -16.87 2.11 25.49
C ARG A 84 -17.64 1.19 24.54
N PRO A 85 -17.04 0.06 24.12
CA PRO A 85 -17.77 -0.97 23.36
C PRO A 85 -18.87 -1.59 24.23
N ILE A 86 -19.95 -2.03 23.60
CA ILE A 86 -21.09 -2.66 24.30
C ILE A 86 -20.79 -4.15 24.55
N ASN A 87 -20.27 -4.85 23.52
CA ASN A 87 -20.08 -6.30 23.52
C ASN A 87 -18.61 -6.73 23.47
N ALA A 88 -17.68 -5.86 23.87
CA ALA A 88 -16.24 -6.12 23.83
C ALA A 88 -15.49 -5.40 24.94
N GLU A 89 -14.26 -5.78 25.21
CA GLU A 89 -13.41 -5.10 26.19
C GLU A 89 -12.85 -3.78 25.65
N PHE A 90 -12.59 -3.67 24.35
CA PHE A 90 -12.06 -2.49 23.68
C PHE A 90 -12.51 -2.45 22.22
N LYS A 91 -12.42 -1.28 21.60
CA LYS A 91 -12.57 -1.07 20.15
C LYS A 91 -11.21 -1.04 19.47
N VAL A 92 -11.22 -1.17 18.14
CA VAL A 92 -10.01 -1.04 17.32
C VAL A 92 -10.20 0.03 16.25
N MET A 93 -9.22 0.92 16.14
CA MET A 93 -9.04 1.80 14.99
C MET A 93 -7.88 1.29 14.16
N LEU A 94 -8.16 0.88 12.93
CA LEU A 94 -7.20 0.42 11.95
C LEU A 94 -6.92 1.54 10.95
N PHE A 95 -5.66 1.96 10.87
CA PHE A 95 -5.17 2.95 9.90
C PHE A 95 -4.40 2.21 8.81
N GLU A 96 -5.02 2.06 7.64
CA GLU A 96 -4.36 1.57 6.45
C GLU A 96 -3.58 2.68 5.78
N ASP A 97 -2.48 2.34 5.11
CA ASP A 97 -1.55 3.29 4.48
C ASP A 97 -1.10 4.40 5.43
N ALA A 98 -0.77 4.01 6.66
CA ALA A 98 -0.41 4.96 7.73
C ALA A 98 0.82 5.83 7.40
N GLN A 99 1.59 5.52 6.35
CA GLN A 99 2.65 6.39 5.81
C GLN A 99 2.10 7.72 5.27
N ALA A 100 0.82 7.80 4.90
CA ALA A 100 0.19 9.02 4.42
C ALA A 100 -0.20 10.00 5.54
N LEU A 101 -0.19 9.54 6.81
CA LEU A 101 -0.53 10.41 7.96
C LEU A 101 0.46 11.56 8.11
N SER A 102 -0.04 12.80 8.11
CA SER A 102 0.79 13.98 8.41
C SER A 102 1.30 13.96 9.84
N HIS A 103 2.41 14.64 10.09
CA HIS A 103 3.02 14.74 11.44
C HIS A 103 2.03 15.28 12.50
N ASP A 104 1.23 16.28 12.15
CA ASP A 104 0.25 16.88 13.05
C ASP A 104 -0.85 15.91 13.48
N ILE A 105 -1.29 15.08 12.53
CA ILE A 105 -2.26 14.01 12.80
C ILE A 105 -1.64 12.94 13.69
N GLN A 106 -0.42 12.53 13.41
CA GLN A 106 0.30 11.55 14.22
C GLN A 106 0.49 12.06 15.67
N HIS A 107 0.79 13.33 15.88
CA HIS A 107 0.87 13.93 17.21
C HIS A 107 -0.49 13.97 17.93
N ALA A 108 -1.57 14.17 17.20
CA ALA A 108 -2.92 14.10 17.76
C ALA A 108 -3.27 12.66 18.18
N LEU A 109 -3.00 11.68 17.30
CA LEU A 109 -3.21 10.27 17.59
C LEU A 109 -2.44 9.81 18.83
N ARG A 110 -1.18 10.22 18.99
CA ARG A 110 -0.38 9.92 20.18
C ARG A 110 -1.13 10.25 21.47
N ARG A 111 -1.68 11.48 21.59
CA ARG A 111 -2.40 11.93 22.80
C ARG A 111 -3.66 11.09 23.02
N THR A 112 -4.38 10.76 21.95
CA THR A 112 -5.59 9.95 22.01
C THR A 112 -5.27 8.51 22.43
N MET A 113 -4.17 7.93 21.93
CA MET A 113 -3.69 6.59 22.32
C MET A 113 -3.39 6.53 23.83
N GLU A 114 -2.70 7.53 24.37
CA GLU A 114 -2.38 7.61 25.81
C GLU A 114 -3.66 7.71 26.66
N ARG A 115 -4.59 8.55 26.24
CA ARG A 115 -5.81 8.85 27.01
C ARG A 115 -6.82 7.71 27.01
N TYR A 116 -6.96 7.01 25.89
CA TYR A 116 -8.01 6.02 25.67
C TYR A 116 -7.49 4.60 25.50
N SER A 117 -6.31 4.31 26.03
CA SER A 117 -5.72 2.96 25.97
C SER A 117 -6.57 1.88 26.63
N GLY A 118 -7.48 2.23 27.55
CA GLY A 118 -8.40 1.29 28.19
C GLY A 118 -9.59 0.90 27.30
N THR A 119 -10.02 1.77 26.39
CA THR A 119 -11.25 1.60 25.59
C THR A 119 -10.99 1.38 24.11
N CYS A 120 -9.81 1.75 23.60
CA CYS A 120 -9.50 1.68 22.19
C CYS A 120 -8.07 1.21 21.93
N ARG A 121 -7.88 0.39 20.91
CA ARG A 121 -6.57 -0.02 20.37
C ARG A 121 -6.37 0.59 19.00
N PHE A 122 -5.13 0.95 18.71
CA PHE A 122 -4.73 1.58 17.47
C PHE A 122 -3.82 0.62 16.71
N VAL A 123 -4.15 0.35 15.47
CA VAL A 123 -3.38 -0.51 14.56
C VAL A 123 -2.98 0.33 13.35
N PHE A 124 -1.69 0.40 13.07
CA PHE A 124 -1.14 1.16 11.95
C PHE A 124 -0.54 0.17 10.94
N CYS A 125 -1.14 0.05 9.77
CA CYS A 125 -0.58 -0.70 8.65
C CYS A 125 0.18 0.25 7.73
N THR A 126 1.47 -0.02 7.47
CA THR A 126 2.33 0.85 6.66
C THR A 126 3.30 0.04 5.81
N THR A 127 3.68 0.58 4.66
CA THR A 127 4.82 0.07 3.89
C THR A 127 6.15 0.67 4.34
N GLN A 128 6.12 1.80 5.07
CA GLN A 128 7.30 2.53 5.54
C GLN A 128 7.19 2.84 7.03
N ALA A 129 7.76 1.99 7.87
CA ALA A 129 7.77 2.22 9.32
C ALA A 129 8.50 3.52 9.74
N SER A 130 9.42 4.02 8.90
CA SER A 130 10.14 5.28 9.13
C SER A 130 9.24 6.52 9.03
N SER A 131 8.10 6.46 8.32
CA SER A 131 7.14 7.57 8.21
C SER A 131 6.38 7.84 9.51
N LEU A 132 6.33 6.86 10.43
CA LEU A 132 5.69 7.03 11.72
C LEU A 132 6.65 7.67 12.73
N ILE A 133 6.14 8.64 13.48
CA ILE A 133 6.92 9.34 14.51
C ILE A 133 7.34 8.39 15.64
N PRO A 134 8.53 8.60 16.26
CA PRO A 134 9.02 7.75 17.34
C PRO A 134 8.03 7.58 18.51
N PRO A 135 7.26 8.62 18.92
CA PRO A 135 6.28 8.48 19.99
C PRO A 135 5.14 7.50 19.72
N ILE A 136 4.71 7.31 18.47
CA ILE A 136 3.74 6.28 18.11
C ILE A 136 4.42 4.90 18.17
N LYS A 137 5.59 4.77 17.53
CA LYS A 137 6.32 3.49 17.50
C LYS A 137 6.65 2.93 18.88
N SER A 138 7.01 3.79 19.82
CA SER A 138 7.34 3.38 21.21
C SER A 138 6.15 2.87 22.01
N ARG A 139 4.91 3.11 21.57
CA ARG A 139 3.66 2.67 22.22
C ARG A 139 3.00 1.48 21.55
N CYS A 140 3.56 1.04 20.44
CA CYS A 140 3.01 -0.04 19.64
C CYS A 140 3.94 -1.25 19.66
N LEU A 141 3.37 -2.44 19.62
CA LEU A 141 4.11 -3.64 19.33
C LEU A 141 4.37 -3.70 17.81
N PRO A 142 5.62 -3.77 17.36
CA PRO A 142 5.92 -3.86 15.94
C PRO A 142 5.71 -5.30 15.44
N LEU A 143 5.04 -5.44 14.30
CA LEU A 143 4.91 -6.67 13.54
C LEU A 143 5.49 -6.44 12.13
N PHE A 144 6.44 -7.28 11.75
CA PHE A 144 7.14 -7.17 10.47
C PHE A 144 6.67 -8.27 9.52
N PHE A 145 6.18 -7.84 8.36
CA PHE A 145 5.86 -8.72 7.25
C PHE A 145 7.00 -8.69 6.23
N THR A 146 7.51 -9.86 5.91
CA THR A 146 8.55 -10.04 4.89
C THR A 146 7.91 -10.38 3.54
N PRO A 147 8.61 -10.18 2.41
CA PRO A 147 8.16 -10.71 1.12
C PRO A 147 7.83 -12.19 1.23
N LEU A 148 6.74 -12.61 0.59
CA LEU A 148 6.31 -14.01 0.64
C LEU A 148 7.28 -14.91 -0.13
N SER A 149 7.48 -16.13 0.39
CA SER A 149 8.30 -17.12 -0.30
C SER A 149 7.64 -17.55 -1.63
N ARG A 150 8.47 -17.97 -2.59
CA ARG A 150 8.01 -18.45 -3.89
C ARG A 150 7.02 -19.62 -3.75
N GLU A 151 7.25 -20.49 -2.79
CA GLU A 151 6.40 -21.64 -2.50
C GLU A 151 5.01 -21.23 -2.03
N ILE A 152 4.91 -20.26 -1.11
CA ILE A 152 3.62 -19.74 -0.61
C ILE A 152 2.81 -19.13 -1.76
N ILE A 153 3.45 -18.30 -2.60
CA ILE A 153 2.77 -17.67 -3.73
C ILE A 153 2.30 -18.75 -4.72
N ARG A 154 3.16 -19.71 -5.09
CA ARG A 154 2.81 -20.82 -5.99
C ARG A 154 1.59 -21.58 -5.48
N ASN A 155 1.60 -22.02 -4.22
CA ASN A 155 0.49 -22.75 -3.63
C ASN A 155 -0.81 -21.93 -3.65
N CYS A 156 -0.72 -20.61 -3.41
CA CYS A 156 -1.87 -19.73 -3.48
C CYS A 156 -2.42 -19.62 -4.92
N LEU A 157 -1.56 -19.46 -5.93
CA LEU A 157 -1.98 -19.38 -7.31
C LEU A 157 -2.62 -20.69 -7.81
N ASN A 158 -2.06 -21.83 -7.46
CA ASN A 158 -2.60 -23.14 -7.81
C ASN A 158 -3.98 -23.34 -7.19
N ARG A 159 -4.14 -23.00 -5.90
CA ARG A 159 -5.44 -23.05 -5.23
C ARG A 159 -6.47 -22.15 -5.90
N ILE A 160 -6.10 -20.93 -6.29
CA ILE A 160 -7.00 -20.02 -7.02
C ILE A 160 -7.46 -20.63 -8.35
N GLN A 161 -6.58 -21.29 -9.09
CA GLN A 161 -6.94 -21.96 -10.35
C GLN A 161 -7.93 -23.13 -10.11
N GLU A 162 -7.73 -23.91 -9.05
CA GLU A 162 -8.63 -24.99 -8.66
C GLU A 162 -10.02 -24.45 -8.29
N ASP A 163 -10.07 -23.37 -7.50
CA ASP A 163 -11.32 -22.74 -7.04
C ASP A 163 -12.14 -22.14 -8.21
N ILE A 164 -11.47 -21.58 -9.23
CA ILE A 164 -12.13 -20.95 -10.39
C ILE A 164 -12.56 -22.00 -11.44
N GLN A 165 -12.09 -23.24 -11.33
CA GLN A 165 -12.37 -24.33 -12.32
C GLN A 165 -12.11 -23.90 -13.76
N THR A 166 -10.96 -23.28 -14.01
CA THR A 166 -10.57 -22.77 -15.33
C THR A 166 -10.55 -23.92 -16.36
N GLU A 167 -11.22 -23.72 -17.49
CA GLU A 167 -11.21 -24.72 -18.61
C GLU A 167 -9.80 -25.02 -19.11
N LYS A 168 -8.88 -24.04 -19.00
CA LYS A 168 -7.48 -24.17 -19.39
C LYS A 168 -6.59 -23.68 -18.23
N PRO A 169 -6.13 -24.58 -17.36
CA PRO A 169 -5.21 -24.19 -16.29
C PRO A 169 -3.90 -23.66 -16.87
N VAL A 170 -3.34 -22.67 -16.20
CA VAL A 170 -2.04 -22.09 -16.57
C VAL A 170 -0.94 -23.12 -16.30
N PRO A 171 -0.05 -23.40 -17.26
CA PRO A 171 1.04 -24.36 -17.08
C PRO A 171 1.95 -24.00 -15.90
N GLU A 172 2.52 -25.01 -15.23
CA GLU A 172 3.38 -24.83 -14.06
C GLU A 172 4.63 -23.98 -14.36
N ASP A 173 5.16 -24.07 -15.57
CA ASP A 173 6.30 -23.24 -16.01
C ASP A 173 5.93 -21.76 -16.04
N GLU A 174 4.73 -21.42 -16.52
CA GLU A 174 4.22 -20.03 -16.51
C GLU A 174 3.90 -19.55 -15.11
N ILE A 175 3.37 -20.41 -14.23
CA ILE A 175 3.22 -20.11 -12.80
C ILE A 175 4.58 -19.78 -12.17
N GLY A 176 5.62 -20.54 -12.51
CA GLY A 176 6.99 -20.26 -12.09
C GLY A 176 7.49 -18.88 -12.50
N LEU A 177 7.18 -18.44 -13.72
CA LEU A 177 7.52 -17.10 -14.22
C LEU A 177 6.74 -16.00 -13.49
N ILE A 178 5.43 -16.18 -13.26
CA ILE A 178 4.58 -15.25 -12.50
C ILE A 178 5.12 -15.07 -11.08
N VAL A 179 5.45 -16.18 -10.41
CA VAL A 179 6.02 -16.17 -9.06
C VAL A 179 7.35 -15.42 -9.01
N ALA A 180 8.21 -15.63 -10.00
CA ALA A 180 9.49 -14.92 -10.09
C ALA A 180 9.30 -13.41 -10.31
N ALA A 181 8.41 -13.02 -11.23
CA ALA A 181 8.12 -11.64 -11.57
C ALA A 181 7.42 -10.86 -10.44
N SER A 182 6.66 -11.55 -9.58
CA SER A 182 5.97 -10.92 -8.45
C SER A 182 6.89 -10.50 -7.31
N ALA A 183 8.11 -11.02 -7.22
CA ALA A 183 9.12 -10.66 -6.22
C ALA A 183 8.62 -10.70 -4.76
N GLY A 184 7.73 -11.62 -4.42
CA GLY A 184 7.18 -11.75 -3.05
C GLY A 184 5.89 -10.96 -2.80
N ASP A 185 5.35 -10.28 -3.81
CA ASP A 185 4.08 -9.55 -3.77
C ASP A 185 2.95 -10.44 -4.33
N LEU A 186 2.11 -10.99 -3.43
CA LEU A 186 1.00 -11.86 -3.81
C LEU A 186 -0.08 -11.12 -4.63
N ARG A 187 -0.30 -9.84 -4.37
CA ARG A 187 -1.28 -9.04 -5.12
C ARG A 187 -0.87 -8.95 -6.60
N LYS A 188 0.41 -8.68 -6.86
CA LYS A 188 0.95 -8.70 -8.23
C LYS A 188 0.84 -10.08 -8.87
N ALA A 189 1.17 -11.13 -8.13
CA ALA A 189 1.09 -12.49 -8.62
C ALA A 189 -0.36 -12.86 -9.05
N ILE A 190 -1.35 -12.53 -8.22
CA ILE A 190 -2.77 -12.76 -8.53
C ILE A 190 -3.20 -11.94 -9.76
N MET A 191 -2.81 -10.68 -9.85
CA MET A 191 -3.12 -9.83 -10.99
C MET A 191 -2.51 -10.38 -12.30
N TYR A 192 -1.27 -10.88 -12.26
CA TYR A 192 -0.62 -11.51 -13.41
C TYR A 192 -1.33 -12.80 -13.83
N LEU A 193 -1.74 -13.62 -12.84
CA LEU A 193 -2.53 -14.82 -13.11
C LEU A 193 -3.87 -14.46 -13.76
N GLN A 194 -4.57 -13.47 -13.25
CA GLN A 194 -5.85 -13.00 -13.80
C GLN A 194 -5.70 -12.56 -15.25
N VAL A 195 -4.74 -11.69 -15.54
CA VAL A 195 -4.46 -11.22 -16.91
C VAL A 195 -4.17 -12.43 -17.84
N ARG A 196 -3.37 -13.39 -17.37
CA ARG A 196 -3.03 -14.58 -18.14
C ARG A 196 -4.27 -15.43 -18.47
N ILE A 197 -5.17 -15.61 -17.51
CA ILE A 197 -6.41 -16.37 -17.71
C ILE A 197 -7.35 -15.64 -18.68
N GLU A 198 -7.55 -14.33 -18.50
CA GLU A 198 -8.49 -13.54 -19.32
C GLU A 198 -8.00 -13.36 -20.75
N THR A 199 -6.72 -13.09 -20.97
CA THR A 199 -6.17 -12.87 -22.32
C THR A 199 -5.86 -14.17 -23.08
N ASN A 200 -5.73 -15.28 -22.37
CA ASN A 200 -5.27 -16.57 -22.89
C ASN A 200 -3.95 -16.49 -23.68
N THR A 201 -3.12 -15.47 -23.40
CA THR A 201 -1.78 -15.29 -24.00
C THR A 201 -0.70 -15.76 -23.03
N PRO A 202 0.37 -16.43 -23.49
CA PRO A 202 1.46 -16.86 -22.63
C PRO A 202 2.00 -15.70 -21.78
N PHE A 203 2.27 -15.98 -20.50
CA PHE A 203 2.83 -14.97 -19.61
C PHE A 203 4.27 -14.64 -20.00
N ASN A 204 4.51 -13.39 -20.37
CA ASN A 204 5.85 -12.88 -20.63
C ASN A 204 6.19 -11.78 -19.62
N PRO A 205 7.15 -12.03 -18.70
CA PRO A 205 7.56 -11.03 -17.72
C PRO A 205 8.13 -9.75 -18.36
N ASP A 206 8.67 -9.84 -19.57
CA ASP A 206 9.23 -8.69 -20.28
C ASP A 206 8.16 -7.72 -20.80
N THR A 207 6.98 -8.22 -21.17
CA THR A 207 5.85 -7.37 -21.58
C THR A 207 5.20 -6.66 -20.39
N LEU A 208 5.21 -7.25 -19.20
CA LEU A 208 4.61 -6.65 -17.98
C LEU A 208 5.62 -5.85 -17.17
N SER A 209 6.91 -6.08 -17.36
CA SER A 209 7.98 -5.30 -16.71
C SER A 209 8.29 -3.98 -17.43
N ARG A 210 7.81 -3.82 -18.66
CA ARG A 210 7.78 -2.55 -19.36
C ARG A 210 6.39 -1.94 -19.15
N THR A 211 6.24 -1.16 -18.09
CA THR A 211 5.14 -0.19 -18.06
C THR A 211 5.33 0.71 -19.27
N ASP A 212 4.26 1.19 -19.88
CA ASP A 212 4.33 2.17 -21.00
C ASP A 212 5.33 3.28 -20.69
N THR A 213 5.44 3.66 -19.42
CA THR A 213 6.42 4.60 -18.88
C THR A 213 7.88 4.15 -19.06
N GLN A 214 8.18 2.87 -18.78
CA GLN A 214 9.56 2.35 -18.92
C GLN A 214 9.96 2.19 -20.37
N GLU A 215 9.02 1.88 -21.24
CA GLU A 215 9.26 1.79 -22.68
C GLU A 215 9.54 3.16 -23.27
N GLU A 216 8.77 4.18 -22.92
CA GLU A 216 9.02 5.56 -23.33
C GLU A 216 10.33 6.14 -22.76
N VAL A 217 10.66 5.80 -21.51
CA VAL A 217 11.93 6.17 -20.89
C VAL A 217 13.09 5.45 -21.58
N CYS A 218 12.95 4.20 -21.98
CA CYS A 218 13.96 3.46 -22.74
C CYS A 218 14.20 4.10 -24.12
N ILE A 219 13.13 4.48 -24.82
CA ILE A 219 13.23 5.19 -26.12
C ILE A 219 13.91 6.56 -25.92
N ALA A 220 13.57 7.29 -24.86
CA ALA A 220 14.24 8.56 -24.53
C ALA A 220 15.74 8.36 -24.25
N LEU A 221 16.11 7.30 -23.54
CA LEU A 221 17.51 6.93 -23.27
C LEU A 221 18.29 6.61 -24.56
N HIS A 222 17.66 5.88 -25.49
CA HIS A 222 18.25 5.61 -26.81
C HIS A 222 18.42 6.89 -27.64
N ALA A 223 17.45 7.83 -27.57
CA ALA A 223 17.58 9.14 -28.21
C ALA A 223 18.74 9.97 -27.62
N MET A 224 18.93 9.94 -26.30
CA MET A 224 20.08 10.57 -25.63
C MET A 224 21.41 10.00 -26.14
N LYS A 225 21.51 8.67 -26.30
CA LYS A 225 22.69 8.02 -26.88
C LYS A 225 22.98 8.44 -28.31
N ALA A 226 21.92 8.55 -29.11
CA ALA A 226 22.02 9.04 -30.49
C ALA A 226 22.34 10.54 -30.57
N LYS A 227 22.53 11.22 -29.41
CA LYS A 227 22.71 12.67 -29.28
C LYS A 227 21.52 13.51 -29.77
N ASP A 228 20.33 12.91 -29.89
CA ASP A 228 19.10 13.61 -30.21
C ASP A 228 18.43 14.08 -28.90
N VAL A 229 19.03 15.12 -28.32
CA VAL A 229 18.62 15.68 -27.03
C VAL A 229 17.19 16.26 -27.12
N ALA A 230 16.81 16.85 -28.27
CA ALA A 230 15.50 17.46 -28.43
C ALA A 230 14.36 16.43 -28.38
N ASN A 231 14.53 15.28 -29.03
CA ASN A 231 13.55 14.19 -28.99
C ASN A 231 13.48 13.54 -27.60
N ALA A 232 14.62 13.32 -26.97
CA ALA A 232 14.67 12.79 -25.59
C ALA A 232 13.95 13.71 -24.62
N GLN A 233 14.22 15.01 -24.65
CA GLN A 233 13.57 16.00 -23.77
C GLN A 233 12.05 16.06 -24.01
N LYS A 234 11.62 16.05 -25.26
CA LYS A 234 10.19 16.06 -25.60
C LYS A 234 9.47 14.85 -25.02
N ARG A 235 10.02 13.64 -25.18
CA ARG A 235 9.41 12.41 -24.65
C ARG A 235 9.33 12.40 -23.12
N LEU A 236 10.37 12.86 -22.43
CA LEU A 236 10.33 12.95 -20.98
C LEU A 236 9.34 14.01 -20.49
N GLN A 237 9.18 15.13 -21.21
CA GLN A 237 8.15 16.14 -20.93
C GLN A 237 6.75 15.60 -21.19
N ASP A 238 6.54 14.86 -22.27
CA ASP A 238 5.26 14.22 -22.57
C ASP A 238 4.85 13.24 -21.46
N LEU A 239 5.78 12.47 -20.89
CA LEU A 239 5.52 11.61 -19.73
C LEU A 239 5.10 12.40 -18.49
N MET A 240 5.72 13.55 -18.22
CA MET A 240 5.32 14.42 -17.11
C MET A 240 3.90 14.97 -17.29
N ILE A 241 3.54 15.33 -18.52
CA ILE A 241 2.25 15.96 -18.81
C ILE A 241 1.13 14.93 -18.92
N THR A 242 1.35 13.83 -19.64
CA THR A 242 0.30 12.84 -19.95
C THR A 242 0.06 11.84 -18.83
N GLN A 243 1.12 11.45 -18.12
CA GLN A 243 1.05 10.47 -17.04
C GLN A 243 1.18 11.10 -15.65
N GLY A 244 1.37 12.42 -15.56
CA GLY A 244 1.48 13.15 -14.28
C GLY A 244 2.70 12.79 -13.45
N LEU A 245 3.77 12.23 -14.07
CA LEU A 245 4.96 11.80 -13.37
C LEU A 245 5.80 13.00 -12.90
N SER A 246 6.27 12.94 -11.67
CA SER A 246 7.24 13.90 -11.16
C SER A 246 8.63 13.66 -11.77
N GLY A 247 9.45 14.72 -11.84
CA GLY A 247 10.84 14.58 -12.31
C GLY A 247 11.65 13.54 -11.53
N ARG A 248 11.36 13.37 -10.22
CA ARG A 248 12.02 12.35 -9.38
C ARG A 248 11.64 10.93 -9.81
N GLU A 249 10.39 10.68 -10.14
CA GLU A 249 9.93 9.37 -10.63
C GLU A 249 10.56 9.02 -11.97
N ILE A 250 10.68 10.00 -12.87
CA ILE A 250 11.36 9.83 -14.17
C ILE A 250 12.83 9.49 -13.96
N ILE A 251 13.55 10.22 -13.08
CA ILE A 251 14.97 9.93 -12.80
C ILE A 251 15.12 8.53 -12.19
N THR A 252 14.25 8.14 -11.27
CA THR A 252 14.27 6.81 -10.67
C THR A 252 14.05 5.72 -11.73
N THR A 253 13.11 5.93 -12.65
CA THR A 253 12.83 5.01 -13.74
C THR A 253 13.99 4.95 -14.75
N LEU A 254 14.62 6.09 -15.07
CA LEU A 254 15.83 6.17 -15.90
C LEU A 254 16.98 5.36 -15.30
N LEU A 255 17.21 5.50 -13.99
CA LEU A 255 18.24 4.71 -13.29
C LEU A 255 17.96 3.22 -13.39
N GLN A 256 16.72 2.79 -13.11
CA GLN A 256 16.31 1.38 -13.19
C GLN A 256 16.46 0.80 -14.61
N VAL A 257 16.07 1.55 -15.64
CA VAL A 257 16.21 1.14 -17.03
C VAL A 257 17.69 1.08 -17.42
N THR A 258 18.49 2.04 -16.96
CA THR A 258 19.94 2.09 -17.24
C THR A 258 20.68 0.93 -16.58
N GLU A 259 20.39 0.62 -15.31
CA GLU A 259 20.97 -0.53 -14.60
C GLU A 259 20.63 -1.85 -15.30
N ARG A 260 19.44 -1.94 -15.87
CA ARG A 260 18.97 -3.16 -16.55
C ARG A 260 19.57 -3.34 -17.95
N GLU A 261 19.71 -2.24 -18.71
CA GLU A 261 20.21 -2.29 -20.09
C GLU A 261 21.75 -2.16 -20.19
N TYR A 262 22.37 -1.52 -19.20
CA TYR A 262 23.80 -1.26 -19.19
C TYR A 262 24.43 -1.80 -17.91
N ASN A 263 25.12 -2.92 -18.03
CA ASN A 263 25.94 -3.50 -16.95
C ASN A 263 27.23 -2.68 -16.66
N ASP A 264 27.23 -1.35 -16.94
CA ASP A 264 28.38 -0.48 -16.71
C ASP A 264 28.16 0.41 -15.48
N PRO A 265 28.85 0.13 -14.36
CA PRO A 265 28.69 0.88 -13.12
C PRO A 265 29.03 2.39 -13.26
N ALA A 266 29.89 2.76 -14.24
CA ALA A 266 30.28 4.14 -14.43
C ALA A 266 29.16 5.02 -15.01
N ILE A 267 28.24 4.44 -15.79
CA ILE A 267 27.09 5.15 -16.35
C ILE A 267 26.04 5.36 -15.26
N VAL A 268 25.79 4.34 -14.44
CA VAL A 268 24.83 4.41 -13.33
C VAL A 268 25.24 5.45 -12.29
N THR A 269 26.53 5.50 -11.92
CA THR A 269 27.04 6.49 -10.95
C THR A 269 26.89 7.92 -11.45
N ARG A 270 27.17 8.19 -12.76
CA ARG A 270 27.02 9.54 -13.34
C ARG A 270 25.60 10.04 -13.50
N LEU A 271 24.61 9.14 -13.51
CA LEU A 271 23.19 9.50 -13.56
C LEU A 271 22.59 9.69 -12.16
N ALA A 272 23.25 9.17 -11.12
CA ALA A 272 22.80 9.28 -9.73
C ALA A 272 23.30 10.57 -9.05
N ASP A 273 24.38 11.17 -9.53
CA ASP A 273 24.93 12.48 -9.13
C ASP A 273 24.18 13.63 -9.84
#